data_1bc6f250d96f54368d06585b25417522
#
_entry.id   1bc6f250d96f54368d06585b25417522
#
_cell.length_a   1.000
_cell.length_b   1.000
_cell.length_c   1.000
_cell.angle_alpha   90.00
_cell.angle_beta   90.00
_cell.angle_gamma   90.00
#
_symmetry.space_group_name_H-M   'P 1'
#
loop_
_entity.id
_entity.type
_entity.pdbx_description
1 polymer ?
#
loop_
_entity_poly.entity_id
_entity_poly.type
_entity_poly.pdbx_seq_one_letter_code
_entity_poly.pdbx_strand_id
1 'polypeptide(L)'
;MSSNNKLPKILAIQNGKQDPPHLVGQWLEEIGFEIQVIKAFSGAEVPDVVPTGICAVIPMGGSMSATDDEVAPWLPAERALLADAIQRDIPIFAICLGAQLLAAATDGEVTRAETGEIGLHSITFNEIAKHDPVFESATKLFPVPVTQWHEDLVSKLPCAATVLASSELCPNQVYRIGANTYAVQFHPEVDGDLVHEWEIHADNAFKSFGRSDVSTEIHDAEEALVATWKPVLQKWGEQVLAQLN
;
A
#
# COMPACT_ATOMS: atom_id res chain seq x y z
N MET A 1 14.46 36.11 10.12
CA MET A 1 13.16 35.79 9.53
C MET A 1 13.00 34.28 9.69
N SER A 2 12.15 33.85 10.62
CA SER A 2 11.92 32.41 10.84
C SER A 2 11.09 31.92 9.66
N SER A 3 11.71 31.19 8.72
CA SER A 3 10.97 30.43 7.72
C SER A 3 10.09 29.43 8.48
N ASN A 4 8.79 29.62 8.40
CA ASN A 4 7.81 28.68 8.89
C ASN A 4 7.93 27.43 8.00
N ASN A 5 8.90 26.58 8.31
CA ASN A 5 9.20 25.37 7.56
C ASN A 5 8.09 24.35 7.88
N LYS A 6 6.93 24.49 7.20
CA LYS A 6 5.87 23.47 7.29
C LYS A 6 6.45 22.18 6.71
N LEU A 7 6.26 21.08 7.44
CA LEU A 7 6.63 19.76 6.94
C LEU A 7 5.86 19.45 5.64
N PRO A 8 6.51 18.79 4.67
CA PRO A 8 5.81 18.29 3.50
C PRO A 8 4.73 17.28 3.91
N LYS A 9 3.58 17.34 3.22
CA LYS A 9 2.39 16.58 3.61
C LYS A 9 2.16 15.42 2.65
N ILE A 10 2.02 14.24 3.21
CA ILE A 10 1.52 13.05 2.52
C ILE A 10 0.04 12.87 2.84
N LEU A 11 -0.79 12.63 1.84
CA LEU A 11 -2.20 12.32 1.99
C LEU A 11 -2.40 10.81 2.04
N ALA A 12 -2.85 10.28 3.17
CA ALA A 12 -3.25 8.89 3.31
C ALA A 12 -4.78 8.77 3.23
N ILE A 13 -5.29 7.87 2.38
CA ILE A 13 -6.73 7.57 2.29
C ILE A 13 -6.96 6.27 3.04
N GLN A 14 -7.65 6.34 4.18
CA GLN A 14 -7.98 5.19 5.02
C GLN A 14 -9.35 4.66 4.65
N ASN A 15 -9.40 3.46 4.05
CA ASN A 15 -10.61 2.83 3.52
C ASN A 15 -11.38 1.99 4.54
N GLY A 16 -10.71 1.46 5.55
CA GLY A 16 -11.31 0.71 6.64
C GLY A 16 -10.89 1.24 8.01
N LYS A 17 -11.70 0.97 9.03
CA LYS A 17 -11.40 1.40 10.41
C LYS A 17 -10.08 0.78 10.91
N GLN A 18 -9.83 -0.46 10.55
CA GLN A 18 -8.65 -1.24 10.93
C GLN A 18 -7.50 -1.14 9.91
N ASP A 19 -7.58 -0.21 8.94
CA ASP A 19 -6.56 -0.05 7.90
C ASP A 19 -5.87 1.34 7.95
N PRO A 20 -5.34 1.77 9.13
CA PRO A 20 -4.60 3.04 9.24
C PRO A 20 -3.23 2.94 8.56
N PRO A 21 -2.55 4.06 8.28
CA PRO A 21 -1.17 4.06 7.77
C PRO A 21 -0.13 3.50 8.77
N HIS A 22 -0.46 3.32 10.01
CA HIS A 22 0.24 2.66 11.11
C HIS A 22 1.77 2.77 11.02
N LEU A 23 2.53 1.68 10.90
CA LEU A 23 4.02 1.71 10.84
C LEU A 23 4.54 2.52 9.65
N VAL A 24 3.90 2.44 8.48
CA VAL A 24 4.28 3.22 7.30
C VAL A 24 4.17 4.72 7.60
N GLY A 25 3.09 5.16 8.24
CA GLY A 25 2.92 6.55 8.67
C GLY A 25 4.04 6.98 9.62
N GLN A 26 4.33 6.17 10.65
CA GLN A 26 5.37 6.44 11.62
C GLN A 26 6.76 6.56 10.97
N TRP A 27 7.13 5.65 10.08
CA TRP A 27 8.43 5.67 9.40
C TRP A 27 8.63 6.89 8.50
N LEU A 28 7.56 7.39 7.89
CA LEU A 28 7.60 8.60 7.08
C LEU A 28 7.64 9.88 7.94
N GLU A 29 6.95 9.88 9.09
CA GLU A 29 7.07 10.97 10.08
C GLU A 29 8.48 11.07 10.67
N GLU A 30 9.16 9.94 10.91
CA GLU A 30 10.55 9.92 11.37
C GLU A 30 11.52 10.64 10.43
N ILE A 31 11.25 10.67 9.13
CA ILE A 31 12.08 11.35 8.12
C ILE A 31 11.55 12.72 7.72
N GLY A 32 10.53 13.23 8.41
CA GLY A 32 10.11 14.63 8.36
C GLY A 32 8.87 14.93 7.54
N PHE A 33 7.98 13.97 7.32
CA PHE A 33 6.66 14.23 6.74
C PHE A 33 5.59 14.50 7.81
N GLU A 34 4.53 15.18 7.41
CA GLU A 34 3.23 15.22 8.10
C GLU A 34 2.27 14.29 7.36
N ILE A 35 1.68 13.32 8.05
CA ILE A 35 0.69 12.41 7.46
C ILE A 35 -0.72 12.98 7.69
N GLN A 36 -1.37 13.41 6.63
CA GLN A 36 -2.77 13.86 6.65
C GLN A 36 -3.68 12.68 6.28
N VAL A 37 -4.48 12.17 7.22
CA VAL A 37 -5.36 11.02 7.00
C VAL A 37 -6.79 11.48 6.68
N ILE A 38 -7.32 11.02 5.55
CA ILE A 38 -8.76 11.07 5.23
C ILE A 38 -9.37 9.73 5.61
N LYS A 39 -10.26 9.71 6.61
CA LYS A 39 -10.99 8.52 7.05
C LYS A 39 -12.24 8.33 6.20
N ALA A 40 -12.07 7.84 4.97
CA ALA A 40 -13.15 7.65 4.00
C ALA A 40 -14.25 6.73 4.55
N PHE A 41 -13.90 5.66 5.23
CA PHE A 41 -14.83 4.72 5.89
C PHE A 41 -15.78 5.40 6.89
N SER A 42 -15.43 6.56 7.43
CA SER A 42 -16.27 7.31 8.39
C SER A 42 -17.08 8.45 7.75
N GLY A 43 -17.12 8.52 6.41
CA GLY A 43 -17.86 9.53 5.66
C GLY A 43 -17.08 10.84 5.43
N ALA A 44 -15.77 10.85 5.68
CA ALA A 44 -14.93 11.98 5.25
C ALA A 44 -14.87 12.03 3.72
N GLU A 45 -15.01 13.22 3.16
CA GLU A 45 -14.97 13.43 1.72
C GLU A 45 -13.59 13.16 1.15
N VAL A 46 -13.51 12.28 0.16
CA VAL A 46 -12.29 12.02 -0.61
C VAL A 46 -12.30 12.96 -1.82
N PRO A 47 -11.28 13.81 -2.01
CA PRO A 47 -11.22 14.68 -3.17
C PRO A 47 -10.93 13.86 -4.45
N ASP A 48 -11.43 14.30 -5.58
CA ASP A 48 -11.21 13.71 -6.91
C ASP A 48 -9.89 14.17 -7.58
N VAL A 49 -9.21 15.18 -6.97
CA VAL A 49 -7.91 15.70 -7.39
C VAL A 49 -7.00 15.89 -6.18
N VAL A 50 -5.69 15.74 -6.35
CA VAL A 50 -4.74 15.91 -5.24
C VAL A 50 -4.73 17.36 -4.78
N PRO A 51 -5.05 17.63 -3.49
CA PRO A 51 -5.10 18.97 -2.96
C PRO A 51 -3.75 19.71 -3.01
N THR A 52 -3.81 21.03 -3.15
CA THR A 52 -2.62 21.87 -3.11
C THR A 52 -1.88 21.71 -1.77
N GLY A 53 -0.55 21.52 -1.83
CA GLY A 53 0.29 21.36 -0.65
C GLY A 53 0.48 19.89 -0.22
N ILE A 54 -0.15 18.95 -0.89
CA ILE A 54 0.14 17.51 -0.79
C ILE A 54 1.26 17.17 -1.76
N CYS A 55 2.29 16.48 -1.27
CA CYS A 55 3.46 16.10 -2.07
C CYS A 55 3.48 14.62 -2.46
N ALA A 56 2.67 13.78 -1.83
CA ALA A 56 2.53 12.36 -2.17
C ALA A 56 1.20 11.80 -1.65
N VAL A 57 0.78 10.64 -2.15
CA VAL A 57 -0.48 9.98 -1.78
C VAL A 57 -0.21 8.53 -1.37
N ILE A 58 -0.87 8.07 -0.30
CA ILE A 58 -0.87 6.66 0.14
C ILE A 58 -2.32 6.18 0.23
N PRO A 59 -2.87 5.55 -0.82
CA PRO A 59 -4.13 4.82 -0.73
C PRO A 59 -3.89 3.54 0.08
N MET A 60 -4.64 3.38 1.16
CA MET A 60 -4.51 2.27 2.10
C MET A 60 -5.32 1.03 1.68
N GLY A 61 -5.15 -0.06 2.44
CA GLY A 61 -5.96 -1.25 2.37
C GLY A 61 -7.44 -1.03 2.70
N GLY A 62 -8.23 -2.09 2.55
CA GLY A 62 -9.65 -2.14 2.88
C GLY A 62 -10.27 -3.46 2.49
N SER A 63 -11.40 -3.81 3.10
CA SER A 63 -12.07 -5.10 2.93
C SER A 63 -12.98 -5.19 1.69
N MET A 64 -13.22 -4.08 0.99
CA MET A 64 -14.06 -4.04 -0.22
C MET A 64 -13.22 -4.32 -1.48
N SER A 65 -13.87 -4.73 -2.57
CA SER A 65 -13.22 -4.79 -3.88
C SER A 65 -13.01 -3.38 -4.45
N ALA A 66 -12.02 -3.22 -5.33
CA ALA A 66 -11.69 -1.93 -5.95
C ALA A 66 -12.81 -1.32 -6.81
N THR A 67 -13.90 -2.06 -7.05
CA THR A 67 -15.07 -1.66 -7.84
C THR A 67 -16.39 -1.72 -7.07
N ASP A 68 -16.36 -1.93 -5.75
CA ASP A 68 -17.55 -2.01 -4.89
C ASP A 68 -18.12 -0.63 -4.56
N ASP A 69 -18.42 0.16 -5.58
CA ASP A 69 -18.86 1.56 -5.46
C ASP A 69 -20.19 1.72 -4.70
N GLU A 70 -21.04 0.69 -4.70
CA GLU A 70 -22.29 0.68 -3.94
C GLU A 70 -22.05 0.53 -2.43
N VAL A 71 -21.03 -0.23 -2.04
CA VAL A 71 -20.63 -0.48 -0.64
C VAL A 71 -19.76 0.65 -0.11
N ALA A 72 -18.87 1.15 -0.97
CA ALA A 72 -17.87 2.18 -0.64
C ALA A 72 -17.96 3.35 -1.63
N PRO A 73 -18.92 4.25 -1.46
CA PRO A 73 -19.24 5.31 -2.44
C PRO A 73 -18.15 6.35 -2.64
N TRP A 74 -17.07 6.30 -1.87
CA TRP A 74 -15.87 7.15 -2.04
C TRP A 74 -14.86 6.59 -3.04
N LEU A 75 -14.93 5.29 -3.41
CA LEU A 75 -13.95 4.65 -4.30
C LEU A 75 -13.85 5.31 -5.68
N PRO A 76 -14.94 5.78 -6.33
CA PRO A 76 -14.82 6.53 -7.58
C PRO A 76 -13.98 7.80 -7.44
N ALA A 77 -14.14 8.55 -6.35
CA ALA A 77 -13.34 9.74 -6.10
C ALA A 77 -11.88 9.40 -5.80
N GLU A 78 -11.62 8.32 -5.07
CA GLU A 78 -10.26 7.85 -4.80
C GLU A 78 -9.56 7.39 -6.10
N ARG A 79 -10.23 6.65 -6.98
CA ARG A 79 -9.68 6.31 -8.31
C ARG A 79 -9.40 7.57 -9.14
N ALA A 80 -10.27 8.58 -9.11
CA ALA A 80 -10.04 9.85 -9.80
C ALA A 80 -8.82 10.60 -9.21
N LEU A 81 -8.69 10.65 -7.88
CA LEU A 81 -7.52 11.20 -7.18
C LEU A 81 -6.21 10.52 -7.61
N LEU A 82 -6.21 9.19 -7.72
CA LEU A 82 -5.03 8.43 -8.14
C LEU A 82 -4.68 8.69 -9.63
N ALA A 83 -5.69 8.80 -10.49
CA ALA A 83 -5.49 9.18 -11.89
C ALA A 83 -4.92 10.61 -12.02
N ASP A 84 -5.41 11.58 -11.24
CA ASP A 84 -4.86 12.94 -11.17
C ASP A 84 -3.41 12.93 -10.68
N ALA A 85 -3.10 12.13 -9.64
CA ALA A 85 -1.74 12.00 -9.13
C ALA A 85 -0.78 11.45 -10.19
N ILE A 86 -1.16 10.41 -10.92
CA ILE A 86 -0.38 9.87 -12.05
C ILE A 86 -0.18 10.92 -13.12
N GLN A 87 -1.24 11.61 -13.54
CA GLN A 87 -1.16 12.63 -14.60
C GLN A 87 -0.23 13.79 -14.23
N ARG A 88 -0.16 14.13 -12.94
CA ARG A 88 0.67 15.23 -12.41
C ARG A 88 2.03 14.77 -11.89
N ASP A 89 2.39 13.49 -12.07
CA ASP A 89 3.62 12.87 -11.56
C ASP A 89 3.82 13.06 -10.04
N ILE A 90 2.70 13.09 -9.29
CA ILE A 90 2.71 13.12 -7.83
C ILE A 90 2.99 11.71 -7.31
N PRO A 91 4.01 11.51 -6.44
CA PRO A 91 4.37 10.21 -5.92
C PRO A 91 3.23 9.48 -5.22
N ILE A 92 3.10 8.18 -5.48
CA ILE A 92 2.13 7.30 -4.83
C ILE A 92 2.86 6.09 -4.23
N PHE A 93 2.48 5.68 -3.02
CA PHE A 93 2.79 4.36 -2.48
C PHE A 93 1.47 3.66 -2.11
N ALA A 94 1.01 2.78 -2.97
CA ALA A 94 -0.30 2.15 -2.86
C ALA A 94 -0.23 0.79 -2.16
N ILE A 95 -1.13 0.52 -1.20
CA ILE A 95 -1.10 -0.67 -0.35
C ILE A 95 -2.40 -1.47 -0.50
N CYS A 96 -2.30 -2.74 -0.85
CA CYS A 96 -3.39 -3.73 -0.96
C CYS A 96 -4.56 -3.22 -1.83
N LEU A 97 -5.72 -2.90 -1.24
CA LEU A 97 -6.82 -2.26 -1.97
C LEU A 97 -6.35 -1.00 -2.73
N GLY A 98 -5.47 -0.20 -2.13
CA GLY A 98 -4.89 0.97 -2.79
C GLY A 98 -4.13 0.62 -4.07
N ALA A 99 -3.40 -0.50 -4.09
CA ALA A 99 -2.72 -1.00 -5.29
C ALA A 99 -3.74 -1.44 -6.36
N GLN A 100 -4.83 -2.06 -5.95
CA GLN A 100 -5.92 -2.47 -6.85
C GLN A 100 -6.67 -1.26 -7.42
N LEU A 101 -6.96 -0.23 -6.58
CA LEU A 101 -7.56 1.03 -7.02
C LEU A 101 -6.66 1.77 -8.01
N LEU A 102 -5.35 1.79 -7.78
CA LEU A 102 -4.39 2.39 -8.70
C LEU A 102 -4.39 1.67 -10.06
N ALA A 103 -4.42 0.34 -10.06
CA ALA A 103 -4.54 -0.43 -11.29
C ALA A 103 -5.84 -0.12 -12.03
N ALA A 104 -6.98 -0.12 -11.33
CA ALA A 104 -8.29 0.20 -11.90
C ALA A 104 -8.37 1.65 -12.43
N ALA A 105 -7.68 2.60 -11.80
CA ALA A 105 -7.61 4.00 -12.24
C ALA A 105 -6.73 4.20 -13.49
N THR A 106 -5.94 3.20 -13.89
CA THR A 106 -4.91 3.30 -14.95
C THR A 106 -4.98 2.18 -15.99
N ASP A 107 -6.20 1.73 -16.33
CA ASP A 107 -6.51 0.70 -17.33
C ASP A 107 -5.99 -0.72 -16.98
N GLY A 108 -5.71 -1.00 -15.72
CA GLY A 108 -5.49 -2.35 -15.20
C GLY A 108 -6.79 -3.08 -14.88
N GLU A 109 -6.69 -4.37 -14.54
CA GLU A 109 -7.84 -5.20 -14.16
C GLU A 109 -7.58 -5.84 -12.80
N VAL A 110 -8.62 -5.85 -11.96
CA VAL A 110 -8.64 -6.52 -10.65
C VAL A 110 -9.61 -7.67 -10.72
N THR A 111 -9.21 -8.81 -10.21
CA THR A 111 -10.07 -10.00 -10.15
C THR A 111 -9.93 -10.69 -8.80
N ARG A 112 -10.95 -11.43 -8.41
CA ARG A 112 -10.87 -12.31 -7.25
C ARG A 112 -9.97 -13.49 -7.58
N ALA A 113 -9.02 -13.79 -6.69
CA ALA A 113 -8.16 -14.96 -6.80
C ALA A 113 -8.95 -16.25 -6.55
N GLU A 114 -8.50 -17.37 -7.12
CA GLU A 114 -9.05 -18.70 -6.79
C GLU A 114 -8.76 -19.05 -5.31
N THR A 115 -7.63 -18.59 -4.80
CA THR A 115 -7.22 -18.76 -3.40
C THR A 115 -6.57 -17.46 -2.94
N GLY A 116 -7.07 -16.87 -1.85
CA GLY A 116 -6.47 -15.70 -1.23
C GLY A 116 -5.16 -16.03 -0.51
N GLU A 117 -4.37 -15.00 -0.23
CA GLU A 117 -3.15 -15.11 0.59
C GLU A 117 -3.40 -14.45 1.94
N ILE A 118 -3.20 -15.19 3.05
CA ILE A 118 -3.40 -14.70 4.42
C ILE A 118 -2.31 -15.23 5.34
N GLY A 119 -1.67 -14.34 6.10
CA GLY A 119 -0.61 -14.63 7.06
C GLY A 119 0.77 -14.23 6.59
N LEU A 120 1.79 -14.81 7.23
CA LEU A 120 3.18 -14.60 6.87
C LEU A 120 3.51 -15.42 5.61
N HIS A 121 3.87 -14.72 4.57
CA HIS A 121 4.28 -15.30 3.28
C HIS A 121 5.65 -14.77 2.85
N SER A 122 6.09 -15.17 1.68
CA SER A 122 7.27 -14.60 1.05
C SER A 122 7.02 -14.26 -0.41
N ILE A 123 7.70 -13.23 -0.89
CA ILE A 123 7.71 -12.83 -2.30
C ILE A 123 9.08 -13.01 -2.92
N THR A 124 9.11 -13.03 -4.24
CA THR A 124 10.35 -13.11 -5.02
C THR A 124 10.48 -11.88 -5.92
N PHE A 125 11.54 -11.13 -5.73
CA PHE A 125 11.90 -10.01 -6.62
C PHE A 125 12.53 -10.51 -7.90
N ASN A 126 12.24 -9.83 -9.00
CA ASN A 126 12.88 -10.09 -10.30
C ASN A 126 14.19 -9.29 -10.47
N GLU A 127 14.88 -9.48 -11.60
CA GLU A 127 16.15 -8.79 -11.88
C GLU A 127 16.01 -7.27 -11.99
N ILE A 128 14.85 -6.75 -12.42
CA ILE A 128 14.61 -5.30 -12.52
C ILE A 128 14.61 -4.66 -11.13
N ALA A 129 14.02 -5.32 -10.14
CA ALA A 129 13.94 -4.82 -8.78
C ALA A 129 15.32 -4.62 -8.12
N LYS A 130 16.34 -5.38 -8.54
CA LYS A 130 17.73 -5.24 -8.03
C LYS A 130 18.35 -3.88 -8.37
N HIS A 131 17.80 -3.19 -9.35
CA HIS A 131 18.22 -1.86 -9.79
C HIS A 131 17.18 -0.78 -9.52
N ASP A 132 16.10 -1.15 -8.81
CA ASP A 132 15.08 -0.21 -8.42
C ASP A 132 15.53 0.61 -7.20
N PRO A 133 15.50 1.96 -7.28
CA PRO A 133 16.06 2.81 -6.23
C PRO A 133 15.35 2.69 -4.88
N VAL A 134 14.10 2.18 -4.84
CA VAL A 134 13.32 2.00 -3.61
C VAL A 134 13.44 0.60 -3.06
N PHE A 135 13.36 -0.42 -3.91
CA PHE A 135 13.28 -1.82 -3.49
C PHE A 135 14.63 -2.57 -3.47
N GLU A 136 15.73 -1.99 -3.99
CA GLU A 136 17.05 -2.65 -4.03
C GLU A 136 17.45 -3.28 -2.69
N SER A 137 17.18 -2.61 -1.57
CA SER A 137 17.55 -3.12 -0.24
C SER A 137 16.84 -4.44 0.09
N ALA A 138 15.55 -4.54 -0.20
CA ALA A 138 14.74 -5.73 0.06
C ALA A 138 15.13 -6.91 -0.83
N THR A 139 15.64 -6.65 -2.04
CA THR A 139 16.08 -7.73 -2.97
C THR A 139 17.29 -8.52 -2.47
N LYS A 140 17.99 -8.04 -1.45
CA LYS A 140 19.16 -8.70 -0.83
C LYS A 140 18.76 -9.77 0.18
N LEU A 141 17.48 -9.83 0.53
CA LEU A 141 16.92 -10.80 1.46
C LEU A 141 16.34 -12.00 0.70
N PHE A 142 16.39 -13.17 1.30
CA PHE A 142 15.74 -14.37 0.76
C PHE A 142 15.54 -15.41 1.88
N PRO A 143 14.30 -15.84 2.17
CA PRO A 143 13.04 -15.32 1.62
C PRO A 143 12.75 -13.87 2.05
N VAL A 144 11.96 -13.14 1.25
CA VAL A 144 11.52 -11.78 1.60
C VAL A 144 10.17 -11.87 2.29
N PRO A 145 10.09 -11.60 3.60
CA PRO A 145 8.86 -11.80 4.36
C PRO A 145 7.84 -10.68 4.08
N VAL A 146 6.57 -11.07 3.96
CA VAL A 146 5.44 -10.17 3.78
C VAL A 146 4.25 -10.63 4.60
N THR A 147 3.44 -9.69 5.08
CA THR A 147 2.12 -9.95 5.64
C THR A 147 1.08 -9.88 4.54
N GLN A 148 0.42 -10.99 4.25
CA GLN A 148 -0.65 -11.06 3.26
C GLN A 148 -2.02 -11.08 3.93
N TRP A 149 -2.99 -10.37 3.33
CA TRP A 149 -4.39 -10.40 3.74
C TRP A 149 -5.28 -9.94 2.60
N HIS A 150 -5.41 -10.76 1.56
CA HIS A 150 -6.20 -10.40 0.38
C HIS A 150 -6.81 -11.62 -0.33
N GLU A 151 -7.96 -11.39 -0.97
CA GLU A 151 -8.62 -12.33 -1.87
C GLU A 151 -8.63 -11.79 -3.31
N ASP A 152 -8.66 -10.47 -3.49
CA ASP A 152 -8.55 -9.83 -4.79
C ASP A 152 -7.08 -9.55 -5.13
N LEU A 153 -6.78 -9.52 -6.42
CA LEU A 153 -5.45 -9.20 -6.94
C LEU A 153 -5.53 -8.41 -8.25
N VAL A 154 -4.48 -7.68 -8.56
CA VAL A 154 -4.30 -7.07 -9.88
C VAL A 154 -3.94 -8.19 -10.86
N SER A 155 -4.90 -8.58 -11.70
CA SER A 155 -4.72 -9.66 -12.70
C SER A 155 -4.08 -9.17 -13.99
N LYS A 156 -4.32 -7.90 -14.35
CA LYS A 156 -3.70 -7.26 -15.49
C LYS A 156 -3.18 -5.88 -15.08
N LEU A 157 -1.90 -5.67 -15.27
CA LEU A 157 -1.28 -4.38 -14.99
C LEU A 157 -1.59 -3.33 -16.06
N PRO A 158 -1.59 -2.04 -15.68
CA PRO A 158 -1.54 -0.94 -16.65
C PRO A 158 -0.36 -1.08 -17.61
N CYS A 159 -0.54 -0.63 -18.87
CA CYS A 159 0.53 -0.75 -19.90
C CYS A 159 1.85 -0.10 -19.51
N ALA A 160 1.82 0.96 -18.69
CA ALA A 160 3.00 1.68 -18.21
C ALA A 160 3.66 1.04 -16.98
N ALA A 161 3.09 -0.03 -16.42
CA ALA A 161 3.57 -0.63 -15.20
C ALA A 161 4.71 -1.64 -15.46
N THR A 162 5.62 -1.72 -14.50
CA THR A 162 6.71 -2.69 -14.46
C THR A 162 6.56 -3.55 -13.20
N VAL A 163 6.46 -4.87 -13.36
CA VAL A 163 6.47 -5.83 -12.24
C VAL A 163 7.85 -5.82 -11.60
N LEU A 164 7.89 -5.81 -10.28
CA LEU A 164 9.13 -5.91 -9.49
C LEU A 164 9.18 -7.21 -8.67
N ALA A 165 8.04 -7.70 -8.17
CA ALA A 165 7.99 -8.94 -7.39
C ALA A 165 6.68 -9.71 -7.61
N SER A 166 6.74 -11.02 -7.35
CA SER A 166 5.60 -11.94 -7.42
C SER A 166 5.62 -12.95 -6.26
N SER A 167 4.48 -13.58 -5.98
CA SER A 167 4.35 -14.83 -5.24
C SER A 167 3.84 -15.94 -6.15
N GLU A 168 3.67 -17.15 -5.62
CA GLU A 168 3.11 -18.27 -6.37
C GLU A 168 1.65 -18.00 -6.79
N LEU A 169 0.86 -17.35 -5.91
CA LEU A 169 -0.56 -17.10 -6.10
C LEU A 169 -0.85 -15.70 -6.70
N CYS A 170 0.06 -14.75 -6.55
CA CYS A 170 -0.12 -13.38 -7.05
C CYS A 170 1.09 -12.95 -7.91
N PRO A 171 0.91 -12.85 -9.25
CA PRO A 171 1.99 -12.49 -10.17
C PRO A 171 2.44 -11.02 -10.04
N ASN A 172 1.62 -10.15 -9.44
CA ASN A 172 1.83 -8.71 -9.37
C ASN A 172 1.87 -8.21 -7.91
N GLN A 173 2.73 -8.83 -7.08
CA GLN A 173 2.91 -8.48 -5.67
C GLN A 173 3.48 -7.07 -5.46
N VAL A 174 4.41 -6.67 -6.34
CA VAL A 174 4.96 -5.32 -6.37
C VAL A 174 5.03 -4.87 -7.82
N TYR A 175 4.50 -3.68 -8.10
CA TYR A 175 4.68 -3.05 -9.39
C TYR A 175 4.93 -1.54 -9.26
N ARG A 176 5.50 -0.95 -10.31
CA ARG A 176 5.82 0.46 -10.42
C ARG A 176 5.25 1.05 -11.71
N ILE A 177 4.71 2.27 -11.63
CA ILE A 177 4.31 3.10 -12.78
C ILE A 177 5.20 4.34 -12.82
N GLY A 178 5.89 4.56 -13.94
CA GLY A 178 6.85 5.66 -14.04
C GLY A 178 8.01 5.53 -13.03
N ALA A 179 8.47 6.66 -12.48
CA ALA A 179 9.61 6.70 -11.56
C ALA A 179 9.20 6.73 -10.07
N ASN A 180 7.99 7.20 -9.75
CA ASN A 180 7.64 7.66 -8.40
C ASN A 180 6.41 6.97 -7.80
N THR A 181 5.71 6.15 -8.59
CA THR A 181 4.50 5.45 -8.16
C THR A 181 4.79 3.98 -7.96
N TYR A 182 4.60 3.51 -6.75
CA TYR A 182 4.80 2.13 -6.33
C TYR A 182 3.52 1.55 -5.75
N ALA A 183 3.33 0.27 -5.93
CA ALA A 183 2.19 -0.47 -5.42
C ALA A 183 2.63 -1.83 -4.89
N VAL A 184 2.10 -2.20 -3.73
CA VAL A 184 2.32 -3.49 -3.08
C VAL A 184 0.98 -4.14 -2.74
N GLN A 185 0.84 -5.44 -3.00
CA GLN A 185 -0.38 -6.18 -2.68
C GLN A 185 -0.44 -6.57 -1.21
N PHE A 186 0.68 -6.78 -0.57
CA PHE A 186 0.84 -7.11 0.84
C PHE A 186 0.79 -5.86 1.75
N HIS A 187 0.90 -6.08 3.05
CA HIS A 187 0.76 -5.06 4.08
C HIS A 187 2.10 -4.80 4.81
N PRO A 188 2.92 -3.82 4.37
CA PRO A 188 4.15 -3.45 5.06
C PRO A 188 3.89 -2.62 6.33
N GLU A 189 2.68 -2.07 6.48
CA GLU A 189 2.28 -1.16 7.55
C GLU A 189 1.89 -1.85 8.85
N VAL A 190 1.66 -3.17 8.86
CA VAL A 190 1.06 -3.85 10.00
C VAL A 190 2.09 -4.47 10.94
N ASP A 191 1.72 -4.54 12.22
CA ASP A 191 2.33 -5.35 13.28
C ASP A 191 1.37 -6.46 13.74
N GLY A 192 1.80 -7.27 14.71
CA GLY A 192 0.97 -8.34 15.25
C GLY A 192 -0.30 -7.84 15.93
N ASP A 193 -0.25 -6.67 16.60
CA ASP A 193 -1.40 -6.08 17.29
C ASP A 193 -2.48 -5.64 16.29
N LEU A 194 -2.10 -5.00 15.18
CA LEU A 194 -3.05 -4.59 14.15
C LEU A 194 -3.67 -5.81 13.43
N VAL A 195 -2.87 -6.85 13.17
CA VAL A 195 -3.38 -8.11 12.60
C VAL A 195 -4.34 -8.80 13.56
N HIS A 196 -4.11 -8.72 14.87
CA HIS A 196 -5.06 -9.24 15.87
C HIS A 196 -6.42 -8.53 15.81
N GLU A 197 -6.43 -7.20 15.61
CA GLU A 197 -7.67 -6.45 15.38
C GLU A 197 -8.38 -6.92 14.10
N TRP A 198 -7.63 -7.26 13.04
CA TRP A 198 -8.21 -7.86 11.83
C TRP A 198 -8.85 -9.22 12.08
N GLU A 199 -8.19 -10.10 12.84
CA GLU A 199 -8.75 -11.42 13.22
C GLU A 199 -10.06 -11.29 14.00
N ILE A 200 -10.14 -10.34 14.94
CA ILE A 200 -11.34 -10.10 15.75
C ILE A 200 -12.52 -9.63 14.89
N HIS A 201 -12.25 -8.76 13.90
CA HIS A 201 -13.25 -8.11 13.08
C HIS A 201 -13.46 -8.78 11.73
N ALA A 202 -12.70 -9.84 11.43
CA ALA A 202 -12.78 -10.57 10.17
C ALA A 202 -14.18 -11.17 9.97
N ASP A 203 -14.63 -11.10 8.74
CA ASP A 203 -15.88 -11.71 8.31
C ASP A 203 -15.77 -13.25 8.18
N ASN A 204 -16.85 -13.87 7.70
CA ASN A 204 -16.87 -15.32 7.49
C ASN A 204 -15.94 -15.78 6.36
N ALA A 205 -15.52 -14.89 5.46
CA ALA A 205 -14.58 -15.23 4.41
C ALA A 205 -13.21 -15.55 5.00
N PHE A 206 -12.68 -14.71 5.89
CA PHE A 206 -11.44 -15.02 6.62
C PHE A 206 -11.51 -16.36 7.38
N LYS A 207 -12.62 -16.63 8.06
CA LYS A 207 -12.83 -17.89 8.79
C LYS A 207 -12.81 -19.11 7.88
N SER A 208 -13.15 -18.93 6.59
CA SER A 208 -13.13 -20.02 5.60
C SER A 208 -11.72 -20.48 5.22
N PHE A 209 -10.70 -19.65 5.42
CA PHE A 209 -9.29 -20.02 5.21
C PHE A 209 -8.75 -20.95 6.30
N GLY A 210 -9.50 -21.16 7.40
CA GLY A 210 -9.13 -22.08 8.48
C GLY A 210 -7.86 -21.65 9.24
N ARG A 211 -7.45 -20.39 9.10
CA ARG A 211 -6.31 -19.80 9.82
C ARG A 211 -6.78 -19.19 11.13
N SER A 212 -6.05 -19.54 12.22
CA SER A 212 -6.28 -18.96 13.52
C SER A 212 -4.93 -18.58 14.07
N ASP A 213 -4.38 -17.67 14.45
CA ASP A 213 -3.04 -17.37 14.98
C ASP A 213 -2.14 -16.59 14.01
N VAL A 214 -2.74 -15.92 13.01
CA VAL A 214 -1.97 -15.09 12.06
C VAL A 214 -1.29 -13.93 12.80
N SER A 215 -1.96 -13.32 13.77
CA SER A 215 -1.40 -12.25 14.60
C SER A 215 -0.15 -12.70 15.37
N THR A 216 -0.14 -13.93 15.91
CA THR A 216 1.03 -14.51 16.56
C THR A 216 2.18 -14.74 15.57
N GLU A 217 1.87 -15.27 14.38
CA GLU A 217 2.84 -15.46 13.31
C GLU A 217 3.51 -14.16 12.89
N ILE A 218 2.71 -13.08 12.74
CA ILE A 218 3.22 -11.76 12.38
C ILE A 218 4.02 -11.15 13.53
N HIS A 219 3.57 -11.30 14.77
CA HIS A 219 4.31 -10.81 15.94
C HIS A 219 5.69 -11.47 16.05
N ASP A 220 5.78 -12.79 15.84
CA ASP A 220 7.05 -13.52 15.84
C ASP A 220 8.00 -13.09 14.71
N ALA A 221 7.47 -12.58 13.59
CA ALA A 221 8.22 -12.11 12.43
C ALA A 221 8.43 -10.58 12.40
N GLU A 222 7.90 -9.83 13.36
CA GLU A 222 7.83 -8.37 13.33
C GLU A 222 9.20 -7.71 13.13
N GLU A 223 10.24 -8.18 13.84
CA GLU A 223 11.59 -7.64 13.69
C GLU A 223 12.09 -7.78 12.24
N ALA A 224 11.85 -8.93 11.61
CA ALA A 224 12.25 -9.17 10.22
C ALA A 224 11.43 -8.36 9.22
N LEU A 225 10.11 -8.21 9.46
CA LEU A 225 9.21 -7.38 8.64
C LEU A 225 9.62 -5.91 8.70
N VAL A 226 9.84 -5.37 9.91
CA VAL A 226 10.28 -3.98 10.10
C VAL A 226 11.66 -3.75 9.47
N ALA A 227 12.63 -4.65 9.68
CA ALA A 227 13.96 -4.56 9.08
C ALA A 227 13.93 -4.59 7.55
N THR A 228 12.92 -5.25 6.96
CA THR A 228 12.73 -5.33 5.51
C THR A 228 12.07 -4.07 4.95
N TRP A 229 10.95 -3.64 5.56
CA TRP A 229 10.05 -2.67 4.93
C TRP A 229 10.30 -1.23 5.34
N LYS A 230 10.80 -0.97 6.56
CA LYS A 230 11.13 0.40 6.99
C LYS A 230 12.14 1.08 6.05
N PRO A 231 13.28 0.44 5.65
CA PRO A 231 14.21 1.05 4.72
C PRO A 231 13.61 1.34 3.33
N VAL A 232 12.70 0.48 2.86
CA VAL A 232 12.00 0.68 1.58
C VAL A 232 11.11 1.92 1.62
N LEU A 233 10.27 2.05 2.66
CA LEU A 233 9.38 3.19 2.82
C LEU A 233 10.14 4.50 3.05
N GLN A 234 11.19 4.46 3.85
CA GLN A 234 12.04 5.63 4.05
C GLN A 234 12.76 6.03 2.76
N LYS A 235 13.20 5.06 1.96
CA LYS A 235 13.84 5.33 0.66
C LYS A 235 12.88 5.97 -0.34
N TRP A 236 11.62 5.49 -0.39
CA TRP A 236 10.57 6.15 -1.16
C TRP A 236 10.32 7.58 -0.67
N GLY A 237 10.21 7.79 0.64
CA GLY A 237 10.06 9.13 1.22
C GLY A 237 11.23 10.07 0.90
N GLU A 238 12.47 9.57 0.95
CA GLU A 238 13.65 10.33 0.52
C GLU A 238 13.56 10.78 -0.95
N GLN A 239 13.05 9.90 -1.85
CA GLN A 239 12.80 10.29 -3.25
C GLN A 239 11.75 11.40 -3.35
N VAL A 240 10.67 11.31 -2.57
CA VAL A 240 9.64 12.38 -2.52
C VAL A 240 10.27 13.69 -2.06
N LEU A 241 11.07 13.68 -0.98
CA LEU A 241 11.76 14.89 -0.49
C LEU A 241 12.72 15.48 -1.51
N ALA A 242 13.41 14.65 -2.29
CA ALA A 242 14.35 15.11 -3.32
C ALA A 242 13.65 15.85 -4.47
N GLN A 243 12.38 15.58 -4.73
CA GLN A 243 11.59 16.27 -5.77
C GLN A 243 11.10 17.66 -5.33
N LEU A 244 11.09 17.94 -4.03
CA LEU A 244 10.63 19.20 -3.47
C LEU A 244 11.73 20.27 -3.45
N ASN A 245 12.99 19.91 -3.68
CA ASN A 245 14.18 20.77 -3.69
C ASN A 245 14.61 21.10 -5.12
#